data_3b14be16275cb9cc66a38697cd20cfa0
#
_entry.id   3b14be16275cb9cc66a38697cd20cfa0
#
_cell.length_a   1.000
_cell.length_b   1.000
_cell.length_c   1.000
_cell.angle_alpha   90.00
_cell.angle_beta   90.00
_cell.angle_gamma   90.00
#
_symmetry.space_group_name_H-M   'P 1'
#
loop_
_entity.id
_entity.type
_entity.pdbx_description
1 polymer ?
#
loop_
_entity_poly.entity_id
_entity_poly.type
_entity_poly.pdbx_seq_one_letter_code
_entity_poly.pdbx_strand_id
1 'polypeptide(L)'
;DPKKNLIGFAMDQVFATAQEPIRYGHITSETLIPPSRGLGSSSTAIVGGLLLANALVKHPLSKEELLVIANRMEGHPDNVAPAIYGNLCCATGLKNKVLNTVISIPPELHFAVVVPEVMVSTEYARSVLPNHIPFKEAVQNVSHASLFVTSLITHQLSNLSVALDDNLHVPYRKTLIPHCDEVFEAAKVAGAYGATISGSGSTLIAYVDKAHVQEVAKAMGAVFTANEIENKIYCLEADTTGALII
;
A
#
# COMPACT_ATOMS: atom_id res chain seq x y z
N ASP A 1 -6.05 -25.81 8.00
CA ASP A 1 -4.60 -25.95 8.13
C ASP A 1 -4.01 -24.59 8.51
N PRO A 2 -3.50 -24.38 9.75
CA PRO A 2 -2.94 -23.10 10.20
C PRO A 2 -1.81 -22.61 9.27
N LYS A 3 -1.04 -23.50 8.67
CA LYS A 3 0.04 -23.15 7.72
C LYS A 3 -0.47 -22.60 6.38
N LYS A 4 -1.74 -22.78 6.07
CA LYS A 4 -2.41 -22.20 4.89
C LYS A 4 -3.17 -20.92 5.21
N ASN A 5 -3.35 -20.59 6.49
CA ASN A 5 -4.00 -19.37 6.95
C ASN A 5 -2.93 -18.36 7.38
N LEU A 6 -2.78 -17.30 6.62
CA LEU A 6 -1.75 -16.27 6.84
C LEU A 6 -1.88 -15.61 8.23
N ILE A 7 -3.11 -15.41 8.73
CA ILE A 7 -3.38 -14.89 10.08
C ILE A 7 -2.84 -15.85 11.13
N GLY A 8 -3.19 -17.15 11.04
CA GLY A 8 -2.71 -18.17 11.97
C GLY A 8 -1.19 -18.30 11.94
N PHE A 9 -0.58 -18.27 10.75
CA PHE A 9 0.87 -18.33 10.63
C PHE A 9 1.55 -17.10 11.25
N ALA A 10 0.97 -15.92 11.12
CA ALA A 10 1.46 -14.70 11.78
C ALA A 10 1.37 -14.81 13.32
N MET A 11 0.27 -15.35 13.84
CA MET A 11 0.11 -15.61 15.27
C MET A 11 1.21 -16.54 15.81
N ASP A 12 1.52 -17.62 15.09
CA ASP A 12 2.57 -18.57 15.47
C ASP A 12 3.94 -17.89 15.59
N GLN A 13 4.25 -16.91 14.73
CA GLN A 13 5.51 -16.17 14.81
C GLN A 13 5.63 -15.35 16.10
N VAL A 14 4.53 -14.77 16.59
CA VAL A 14 4.52 -14.01 17.85
C VAL A 14 4.71 -14.95 19.03
N PHE A 15 3.97 -16.05 19.11
CA PHE A 15 4.13 -17.04 20.20
C PHE A 15 5.56 -17.60 20.25
N ALA A 16 6.13 -17.91 19.08
CA ALA A 16 7.51 -18.39 18.99
C ALA A 16 8.53 -17.34 19.46
N THR A 17 8.34 -16.08 19.09
CA THR A 17 9.22 -14.97 19.49
C THR A 17 9.11 -14.68 20.99
N ALA A 18 7.90 -14.69 21.53
CA ALA A 18 7.63 -14.50 22.96
C ALA A 18 8.01 -15.73 23.82
N GLN A 19 8.40 -16.85 23.19
CA GLN A 19 8.71 -18.13 23.85
C GLN A 19 7.52 -18.66 24.67
N GLU A 20 6.30 -18.43 24.20
CA GLU A 20 5.07 -18.90 24.81
C GLU A 20 4.42 -20.03 23.99
N PRO A 21 3.65 -20.92 24.64
CA PRO A 21 2.93 -21.97 23.92
C PRO A 21 1.86 -21.39 23.01
N ILE A 22 1.72 -21.97 21.81
CA ILE A 22 0.67 -21.59 20.86
C ILE A 22 -0.69 -21.77 21.53
N ARG A 23 -1.55 -20.76 21.41
CA ARG A 23 -2.93 -20.82 21.89
C ARG A 23 -3.86 -21.00 20.70
N TYR A 24 -4.64 -22.05 20.75
CA TYR A 24 -5.64 -22.35 19.74
C TYR A 24 -6.96 -21.67 20.08
N GLY A 25 -7.69 -21.26 19.04
CA GLY A 25 -8.99 -20.61 19.17
C GLY A 25 -9.73 -20.56 17.83
N HIS A 26 -10.94 -20.03 17.86
CA HIS A 26 -11.68 -19.70 16.66
C HIS A 26 -11.40 -18.26 16.26
N ILE A 27 -11.05 -18.05 14.99
CA ILE A 27 -10.78 -16.72 14.43
C ILE A 27 -11.82 -16.45 13.34
N THR A 28 -12.54 -15.34 13.48
CA THR A 28 -13.38 -14.79 12.44
C THR A 28 -12.69 -13.55 11.88
N SER A 29 -12.54 -13.45 10.57
CA SER A 29 -12.01 -12.27 9.92
C SER A 29 -13.03 -11.72 8.93
N GLU A 30 -13.20 -10.42 8.95
CA GLU A 30 -14.02 -9.67 8.00
C GLU A 30 -13.14 -8.64 7.32
N THR A 31 -13.23 -8.52 6.00
CA THR A 31 -12.43 -7.56 5.24
C THR A 31 -13.25 -6.94 4.11
N LEU A 32 -13.07 -5.65 3.93
CA LEU A 32 -13.58 -4.88 2.78
C LEU A 32 -12.50 -4.65 1.72
N ILE A 33 -11.25 -5.10 1.98
CA ILE A 33 -10.12 -4.89 1.06
C ILE A 33 -10.18 -5.96 -0.04
N PRO A 34 -10.33 -5.58 -1.31
CA PRO A 34 -10.30 -6.53 -2.42
C PRO A 34 -8.95 -7.27 -2.48
N PRO A 35 -8.96 -8.63 -2.51
CA PRO A 35 -7.73 -9.39 -2.58
C PRO A 35 -7.06 -9.27 -3.95
N SER A 36 -5.73 -9.34 -4.00
CA SER A 36 -4.92 -9.35 -5.23
C SER A 36 -5.18 -8.15 -6.16
N ARG A 37 -5.35 -6.96 -5.57
CA ARG A 37 -5.61 -5.70 -6.29
C ARG A 37 -4.59 -4.59 -5.94
N GLY A 38 -3.47 -4.92 -5.27
CA GLY A 38 -2.47 -3.92 -4.88
C GLY A 38 -2.88 -3.04 -3.69
N LEU A 39 -3.85 -3.47 -2.87
CA LEU A 39 -4.35 -2.74 -1.70
C LEU A 39 -3.89 -3.30 -0.35
N GLY A 40 -2.85 -4.14 -0.33
CA GLY A 40 -2.24 -4.61 0.91
C GLY A 40 -3.06 -5.63 1.71
N SER A 41 -3.97 -6.39 1.10
CA SER A 41 -4.79 -7.41 1.79
C SER A 41 -3.94 -8.47 2.51
N SER A 42 -2.80 -8.90 1.95
CA SER A 42 -1.84 -9.81 2.59
C SER A 42 -1.26 -9.20 3.87
N SER A 43 -0.78 -7.97 3.78
CA SER A 43 -0.19 -7.25 4.91
C SER A 43 -1.19 -7.02 6.04
N THR A 44 -2.47 -6.77 5.70
CA THR A 44 -3.55 -6.63 6.70
C THR A 44 -3.76 -7.95 7.45
N ALA A 45 -3.74 -9.09 6.76
CA ALA A 45 -3.86 -10.41 7.39
C ALA A 45 -2.67 -10.71 8.30
N ILE A 46 -1.44 -10.39 7.87
CA ILE A 46 -0.22 -10.54 8.68
C ILE A 46 -0.34 -9.68 9.94
N VAL A 47 -0.56 -8.37 9.81
CA VAL A 47 -0.61 -7.44 10.94
C VAL A 47 -1.74 -7.78 11.89
N GLY A 48 -2.92 -8.14 11.39
CA GLY A 48 -4.04 -8.61 12.21
C GLY A 48 -3.68 -9.84 13.03
N GLY A 49 -3.05 -10.84 12.44
CA GLY A 49 -2.58 -12.04 13.14
C GLY A 49 -1.53 -11.73 14.20
N LEU A 50 -0.55 -10.87 13.88
CA LEU A 50 0.48 -10.45 14.83
C LEU A 50 -0.14 -9.75 16.05
N LEU A 51 -1.05 -8.81 15.84
CA LEU A 51 -1.68 -8.07 16.93
C LEU A 51 -2.58 -8.97 17.79
N LEU A 52 -3.35 -9.87 17.19
CA LEU A 52 -4.17 -10.82 17.92
C LEU A 52 -3.32 -11.69 18.87
N ALA A 53 -2.22 -12.26 18.38
CA ALA A 53 -1.34 -13.07 19.22
C ALA A 53 -0.64 -12.20 20.27
N ASN A 54 -0.22 -10.99 19.91
CA ASN A 54 0.46 -10.06 20.82
C ASN A 54 -0.43 -9.66 22.01
N ALA A 55 -1.74 -9.58 21.81
CA ALA A 55 -2.70 -9.34 22.89
C ALA A 55 -2.88 -10.57 23.82
N LEU A 56 -2.45 -11.75 23.40
CA LEU A 56 -2.60 -13.00 24.17
C LEU A 56 -1.34 -13.42 24.94
N VAL A 57 -0.17 -12.86 24.61
CA VAL A 57 1.08 -13.17 25.31
C VAL A 57 1.21 -12.38 26.62
N LYS A 58 1.95 -12.94 27.59
CA LYS A 58 2.17 -12.29 28.90
C LYS A 58 3.06 -11.06 28.80
N HIS A 59 4.02 -11.09 27.89
CA HIS A 59 4.98 -10.02 27.64
C HIS A 59 4.84 -9.57 26.19
N PRO A 60 3.93 -8.62 25.89
CA PRO A 60 3.69 -8.16 24.52
C PRO A 60 4.96 -7.59 23.88
N LEU A 61 5.14 -7.92 22.62
CA LEU A 61 6.20 -7.37 21.79
C LEU A 61 5.89 -5.90 21.44
N SER A 62 6.92 -5.10 21.28
CA SER A 62 6.79 -3.72 20.80
C SER A 62 6.34 -3.66 19.33
N LYS A 63 5.88 -2.49 18.87
CA LYS A 63 5.54 -2.27 17.45
C LYS A 63 6.76 -2.52 16.54
N GLU A 64 7.96 -2.18 16.99
CA GLU A 64 9.22 -2.41 16.27
C GLU A 64 9.51 -3.89 16.09
N GLU A 65 9.33 -4.70 17.14
CA GLU A 65 9.50 -6.15 17.08
C GLU A 65 8.45 -6.80 16.18
N LEU A 66 7.19 -6.37 16.27
CA LEU A 66 6.13 -6.82 15.38
C LEU A 66 6.43 -6.45 13.91
N LEU A 67 6.96 -5.26 13.65
CA LEU A 67 7.36 -4.84 12.30
C LEU A 67 8.49 -5.72 11.74
N VAL A 68 9.45 -6.13 12.57
CA VAL A 68 10.52 -7.06 12.14
C VAL A 68 9.94 -8.41 11.73
N ILE A 69 8.98 -8.94 12.51
CA ILE A 69 8.30 -10.19 12.18
C ILE A 69 7.50 -10.03 10.88
N ALA A 70 6.69 -8.96 10.78
CA ALA A 70 5.89 -8.67 9.60
C ALA A 70 6.74 -8.56 8.32
N ASN A 71 7.87 -7.85 8.40
CA ASN A 71 8.81 -7.70 7.28
C ASN A 71 9.44 -9.04 6.86
N ARG A 72 9.73 -9.95 7.80
CA ARG A 72 10.22 -11.29 7.45
C ARG A 72 9.18 -12.12 6.72
N MET A 73 7.92 -11.97 7.07
CA MET A 73 6.81 -12.71 6.47
C MET A 73 6.45 -12.18 5.08
N GLU A 74 6.39 -10.85 4.91
CA GLU A 74 6.01 -10.20 3.65
C GLU A 74 7.19 -10.12 2.66
N GLY A 75 8.41 -10.03 3.18
CA GLY A 75 9.66 -9.86 2.40
C GLY A 75 10.05 -8.39 2.17
N HIS A 76 9.19 -7.45 2.49
CA HIS A 76 9.41 -6.00 2.38
C HIS A 76 8.50 -5.23 3.36
N PRO A 77 8.95 -4.07 3.90
CA PRO A 77 8.22 -3.37 4.96
C PRO A 77 7.17 -2.37 4.48
N ASP A 78 7.09 -2.07 3.18
CA ASP A 78 6.36 -0.95 2.58
C ASP A 78 4.85 -0.96 2.83
N ASN A 79 4.22 -2.13 2.96
CA ASN A 79 2.81 -2.26 3.29
C ASN A 79 2.57 -2.57 4.77
N VAL A 80 3.42 -3.40 5.38
CA VAL A 80 3.24 -3.79 6.80
C VAL A 80 3.57 -2.66 7.75
N ALA A 81 4.52 -1.77 7.41
CA ALA A 81 4.83 -0.62 8.25
C ALA A 81 3.64 0.35 8.37
N PRO A 82 3.04 0.86 7.28
CA PRO A 82 1.88 1.74 7.41
C PRO A 82 0.65 1.01 7.97
N ALA A 83 0.49 -0.29 7.78
CA ALA A 83 -0.57 -1.05 8.44
C ALA A 83 -0.43 -1.06 9.96
N ILE A 84 0.80 -1.09 10.51
CA ILE A 84 1.06 -1.04 11.96
C ILE A 84 0.98 0.39 12.52
N TYR A 85 1.54 1.37 11.80
CA TYR A 85 1.77 2.71 12.33
C TYR A 85 0.78 3.77 11.84
N GLY A 86 0.08 3.53 10.74
CA GLY A 86 -0.66 4.56 10.01
C GLY A 86 0.25 5.54 9.27
N ASN A 87 -0.34 6.55 8.67
CA ASN A 87 0.35 7.63 7.95
C ASN A 87 1.25 7.14 6.79
N LEU A 88 2.20 7.99 6.35
CA LEU A 88 3.24 7.61 5.42
C LEU A 88 4.42 7.00 6.18
N CYS A 89 4.77 5.77 5.86
CA CYS A 89 5.93 5.09 6.41
C CYS A 89 7.05 5.01 5.37
N CYS A 90 8.21 5.60 5.70
CA CYS A 90 9.45 5.40 4.97
C CYS A 90 10.26 4.32 5.70
N ALA A 91 10.23 3.09 5.19
CA ALA A 91 10.81 1.95 5.88
C ALA A 91 11.79 1.17 5.01
N THR A 92 12.85 0.63 5.62
CA THR A 92 13.79 -0.28 4.98
C THR A 92 14.14 -1.45 5.89
N GLY A 93 14.07 -2.65 5.32
CA GLY A 93 14.45 -3.89 6.01
C GLY A 93 15.97 -4.07 6.03
N LEU A 94 16.52 -4.37 7.21
CA LEU A 94 17.88 -4.82 7.41
C LEU A 94 17.85 -6.27 7.92
N LYS A 95 19.02 -6.92 8.03
CA LYS A 95 19.09 -8.34 8.40
C LYS A 95 18.26 -8.70 9.66
N ASN A 96 18.31 -7.87 10.70
CA ASN A 96 17.66 -8.15 12.00
C ASN A 96 16.81 -7.00 12.53
N LYS A 97 16.59 -5.96 11.74
CA LYS A 97 15.77 -4.80 12.13
C LYS A 97 15.13 -4.17 10.91
N VAL A 98 14.11 -3.38 11.16
CA VAL A 98 13.52 -2.49 10.16
C VAL A 98 13.70 -1.06 10.67
N LEU A 99 14.25 -0.20 9.83
CA LEU A 99 14.24 1.24 10.09
C LEU A 99 12.94 1.79 9.50
N ASN A 100 12.20 2.52 10.29
CA ASN A 100 10.94 3.14 9.88
C ASN A 100 10.85 4.57 10.39
N THR A 101 10.43 5.47 9.54
CA THR A 101 10.09 6.85 9.89
C THR A 101 8.66 7.11 9.47
N VAL A 102 7.84 7.57 10.41
CA VAL A 102 6.44 7.92 10.17
C VAL A 102 6.34 9.42 9.92
N ILE A 103 5.70 9.78 8.82
CA ILE A 103 5.49 11.17 8.38
C ILE A 103 3.99 11.40 8.32
N SER A 104 3.51 12.41 9.02
CA SER A 104 2.10 12.78 8.99
C SER A 104 1.70 13.21 7.58
N ILE A 105 0.63 12.63 7.09
CA ILE A 105 0.03 13.03 5.81
C ILE A 105 -0.76 14.33 6.04
N PRO A 106 -0.61 15.34 5.16
CA PRO A 106 -1.41 16.54 5.22
C PRO A 106 -2.91 16.24 5.22
N PRO A 107 -3.70 16.79 6.16
CA PRO A 107 -5.13 16.48 6.28
C PRO A 107 -5.96 16.94 5.07
N GLU A 108 -5.44 17.86 4.28
CA GLU A 108 -6.03 18.30 3.01
C GLU A 108 -5.85 17.28 1.88
N LEU A 109 -4.90 16.35 2.01
CA LEU A 109 -4.64 15.33 1.00
C LEU A 109 -5.61 14.16 1.12
N HIS A 110 -6.31 13.87 0.06
CA HIS A 110 -7.25 12.77 -0.09
C HIS A 110 -6.83 11.88 -1.26
N PHE A 111 -7.44 10.72 -1.33
CA PHE A 111 -7.11 9.70 -2.33
C PHE A 111 -8.37 9.28 -3.09
N ALA A 112 -8.35 9.46 -4.41
CA ALA A 112 -9.32 8.86 -5.31
C ALA A 112 -8.75 7.54 -5.81
N VAL A 113 -9.48 6.44 -5.57
CA VAL A 113 -9.02 5.09 -5.87
C VAL A 113 -10.01 4.43 -6.80
N VAL A 114 -9.52 3.80 -7.87
CA VAL A 114 -10.32 2.95 -8.75
C VAL A 114 -9.75 1.55 -8.79
N VAL A 115 -10.61 0.57 -8.57
CA VAL A 115 -10.29 -0.86 -8.55
C VAL A 115 -11.00 -1.52 -9.73
N PRO A 116 -10.31 -1.74 -10.86
CA PRO A 116 -10.90 -2.44 -11.99
C PRO A 116 -11.01 -3.95 -11.72
N GLU A 117 -11.98 -4.60 -12.33
CA GLU A 117 -12.12 -6.06 -12.26
C GLU A 117 -11.09 -6.74 -13.19
N VAL A 118 -9.82 -6.34 -13.02
CA VAL A 118 -8.65 -6.88 -13.72
C VAL A 118 -7.73 -7.50 -12.69
N MET A 119 -7.45 -8.79 -12.80
CA MET A 119 -6.62 -9.51 -11.85
C MET A 119 -5.15 -9.48 -12.29
N VAL A 120 -4.29 -8.92 -11.44
CA VAL A 120 -2.84 -8.91 -11.65
C VAL A 120 -2.19 -9.54 -10.42
N SER A 121 -1.58 -10.72 -10.56
CA SER A 121 -0.84 -11.32 -9.46
C SER A 121 0.44 -10.52 -9.16
N THR A 122 0.82 -10.45 -7.88
CA THR A 122 2.06 -9.77 -7.47
C THR A 122 3.29 -10.39 -8.14
N GLU A 123 3.30 -11.71 -8.33
CA GLU A 123 4.37 -12.41 -9.02
C GLU A 123 4.47 -11.97 -10.49
N TYR A 124 3.35 -11.92 -11.20
CA TYR A 124 3.32 -11.44 -12.59
C TYR A 124 3.70 -9.97 -12.70
N ALA A 125 3.21 -9.11 -11.81
CA ALA A 125 3.58 -7.70 -11.76
C ALA A 125 5.08 -7.47 -11.45
N ARG A 126 5.76 -8.43 -10.83
CA ARG A 126 7.22 -8.41 -10.63
C ARG A 126 7.98 -8.93 -11.84
N SER A 127 7.45 -9.92 -12.54
CA SER A 127 8.13 -10.54 -13.69
C SER A 127 8.28 -9.61 -14.89
N VAL A 128 7.45 -8.58 -15.01
CA VAL A 128 7.55 -7.59 -16.11
C VAL A 128 8.57 -6.48 -15.84
N LEU A 129 9.14 -6.43 -14.63
CA LEU A 129 10.13 -5.41 -14.28
C LEU A 129 11.49 -5.74 -14.92
N PRO A 130 12.22 -4.75 -15.44
CA PRO A 130 13.53 -4.96 -16.04
C PRO A 130 14.57 -5.26 -14.96
N ASN A 131 15.60 -6.05 -15.34
CA ASN A 131 16.75 -6.28 -14.45
C ASN A 131 17.70 -5.07 -14.36
N HIS A 132 17.64 -4.15 -15.31
CA HIS A 132 18.49 -2.97 -15.40
C HIS A 132 17.66 -1.78 -15.90
N ILE A 133 18.00 -0.60 -15.40
CA ILE A 133 17.44 0.68 -15.86
C ILE A 133 18.57 1.64 -16.20
N PRO A 134 18.36 2.61 -17.10
CA PRO A 134 19.33 3.65 -17.39
C PRO A 134 19.65 4.48 -16.13
N PHE A 135 20.93 4.79 -15.92
CA PHE A 135 21.38 5.56 -14.75
C PHE A 135 20.64 6.90 -14.58
N LYS A 136 20.34 7.57 -15.69
CA LYS A 136 19.57 8.83 -15.68
C LYS A 136 18.16 8.65 -15.08
N GLU A 137 17.49 7.57 -15.43
CA GLU A 137 16.14 7.25 -14.89
C GLU A 137 16.21 6.91 -13.40
N ALA A 138 17.26 6.20 -12.96
CA ALA A 138 17.47 5.94 -11.54
C ALA A 138 17.68 7.25 -10.75
N VAL A 139 18.51 8.16 -11.25
CA VAL A 139 18.74 9.48 -10.61
C VAL A 139 17.45 10.29 -10.54
N GLN A 140 16.66 10.30 -11.62
CA GLN A 140 15.38 10.97 -11.67
C GLN A 140 14.41 10.39 -10.63
N ASN A 141 14.30 9.07 -10.53
CA ASN A 141 13.42 8.41 -9.56
C ASN A 141 13.80 8.71 -8.10
N VAL A 142 15.10 8.74 -7.79
CA VAL A 142 15.58 9.15 -6.46
C VAL A 142 15.20 10.60 -6.15
N SER A 143 15.33 11.50 -7.14
CA SER A 143 14.91 12.90 -7.01
C SER A 143 13.40 13.01 -6.77
N HIS A 144 12.57 12.29 -7.55
CA HIS A 144 11.12 12.29 -7.41
C HIS A 144 10.68 11.72 -6.05
N ALA A 145 11.26 10.62 -5.59
CA ALA A 145 10.96 10.06 -4.27
C ALA A 145 11.31 11.05 -3.13
N SER A 146 12.44 11.75 -3.25
CA SER A 146 12.83 12.79 -2.29
C SER A 146 11.88 13.98 -2.32
N LEU A 147 11.48 14.41 -3.52
CA LEU A 147 10.51 15.48 -3.72
C LEU A 147 9.13 15.09 -3.16
N PHE A 148 8.69 13.85 -3.36
CA PHE A 148 7.43 13.34 -2.81
C PHE A 148 7.38 13.50 -1.30
N VAL A 149 8.38 12.96 -0.60
CA VAL A 149 8.44 13.01 0.86
C VAL A 149 8.52 14.44 1.37
N THR A 150 9.40 15.28 0.80
CA THR A 150 9.56 16.67 1.24
C THR A 150 8.32 17.52 0.94
N SER A 151 7.63 17.26 -0.16
CA SER A 151 6.38 17.96 -0.50
C SER A 151 5.26 17.68 0.49
N LEU A 152 5.15 16.45 0.98
CA LEU A 152 4.18 16.12 2.04
C LEU A 152 4.54 16.82 3.36
N ILE A 153 5.81 16.81 3.77
CA ILE A 153 6.27 17.48 5.00
C ILE A 153 6.04 19.00 4.95
N THR A 154 6.23 19.61 3.78
CA THR A 154 6.14 21.06 3.60
C THR A 154 4.78 21.54 3.06
N HIS A 155 3.82 20.64 2.91
CA HIS A 155 2.48 20.91 2.34
C HIS A 155 2.51 21.52 0.93
N GLN A 156 3.55 21.23 0.14
CA GLN A 156 3.67 21.69 -1.25
C GLN A 156 3.09 20.66 -2.22
N LEU A 157 1.77 20.39 -2.09
CA LEU A 157 1.08 19.29 -2.77
C LEU A 157 1.09 19.41 -4.32
N SER A 158 1.23 20.62 -4.86
CA SER A 158 1.37 20.83 -6.32
C SER A 158 2.59 20.13 -6.93
N ASN A 159 3.64 19.91 -6.13
CA ASN A 159 4.84 19.18 -6.58
C ASN A 159 4.56 17.70 -6.84
N LEU A 160 3.46 17.15 -6.32
CA LEU A 160 3.08 15.74 -6.54
C LEU A 160 2.83 15.45 -8.03
N SER A 161 2.52 16.47 -8.83
CA SER A 161 2.39 16.36 -10.29
C SER A 161 3.66 15.87 -10.99
N VAL A 162 4.82 16.08 -10.36
CA VAL A 162 6.13 15.60 -10.85
C VAL A 162 6.65 14.47 -9.95
N ALA A 163 6.45 14.59 -8.64
CA ALA A 163 6.98 13.64 -7.67
C ALA A 163 6.41 12.22 -7.79
N LEU A 164 5.24 12.07 -8.41
CA LEU A 164 4.59 10.78 -8.69
C LEU A 164 5.01 10.14 -10.02
N ASP A 165 5.81 10.84 -10.83
CA ASP A 165 6.38 10.23 -12.03
C ASP A 165 7.41 9.17 -11.65
N ASP A 166 7.17 7.95 -12.11
CA ASP A 166 7.99 6.80 -11.79
C ASP A 166 8.55 6.15 -13.08
N ASN A 167 9.85 5.88 -13.06
CA ASN A 167 10.55 5.20 -14.15
C ASN A 167 10.95 3.76 -13.79
N LEU A 168 10.67 3.30 -12.54
CA LEU A 168 11.10 1.99 -12.06
C LEU A 168 10.07 0.89 -12.28
N HIS A 169 8.78 1.19 -12.09
CA HIS A 169 7.76 0.16 -12.18
C HIS A 169 6.52 0.55 -13.00
N VAL A 170 6.06 1.80 -12.94
CA VAL A 170 4.84 2.23 -13.63
C VAL A 170 4.91 2.00 -15.13
N PRO A 171 6.00 2.36 -15.86
CA PRO A 171 6.06 2.14 -17.31
C PRO A 171 5.86 0.69 -17.74
N TYR A 172 6.26 -0.24 -16.89
CA TYR A 172 6.18 -1.68 -17.16
C TYR A 172 4.85 -2.26 -16.69
N ARG A 173 4.41 -1.93 -15.48
CA ARG A 173 3.17 -2.47 -14.89
C ARG A 173 1.90 -1.92 -15.50
N LYS A 174 1.90 -0.69 -16.02
CA LYS A 174 0.74 -0.11 -16.69
C LYS A 174 0.29 -0.92 -17.90
N THR A 175 1.19 -1.66 -18.54
CA THR A 175 0.87 -2.57 -19.65
C THR A 175 -0.02 -3.75 -19.24
N LEU A 176 -0.10 -4.04 -17.94
CA LEU A 176 -0.95 -5.09 -17.36
C LEU A 176 -2.35 -4.59 -17.00
N ILE A 177 -2.58 -3.28 -17.07
CA ILE A 177 -3.82 -2.62 -16.66
C ILE A 177 -4.39 -1.91 -17.90
N PRO A 178 -5.44 -2.42 -18.53
CA PRO A 178 -6.05 -1.78 -19.68
C PRO A 178 -6.41 -0.32 -19.37
N HIS A 179 -6.22 0.56 -20.32
CA HIS A 179 -6.56 2.00 -20.24
C HIS A 179 -5.90 2.77 -19.08
N CYS A 180 -4.77 2.28 -18.54
CA CYS A 180 -4.09 2.90 -17.40
C CYS A 180 -3.71 4.35 -17.67
N ASP A 181 -3.12 4.67 -18.84
CA ASP A 181 -2.74 6.04 -19.23
C ASP A 181 -3.95 6.95 -19.36
N GLU A 182 -5.06 6.45 -19.90
CA GLU A 182 -6.31 7.19 -20.04
C GLU A 182 -6.92 7.53 -18.67
N VAL A 183 -6.83 6.59 -17.71
CA VAL A 183 -7.27 6.82 -16.32
C VAL A 183 -6.40 7.87 -15.62
N PHE A 184 -5.08 7.84 -15.82
CA PHE A 184 -4.19 8.85 -15.27
C PHE A 184 -4.47 10.24 -15.82
N GLU A 185 -4.73 10.34 -17.13
CA GLU A 185 -5.09 11.62 -17.75
C GLU A 185 -6.46 12.11 -17.27
N ALA A 186 -7.46 11.21 -17.16
CA ALA A 186 -8.78 11.55 -16.61
C ALA A 186 -8.68 12.08 -15.17
N ALA A 187 -7.84 11.46 -14.33
CA ALA A 187 -7.60 11.93 -12.97
C ALA A 187 -7.01 13.34 -12.95
N LYS A 188 -6.01 13.59 -13.79
CA LYS A 188 -5.33 14.90 -13.91
C LYS A 188 -6.29 15.98 -14.40
N VAL A 189 -7.05 15.72 -15.45
CA VAL A 189 -8.04 16.67 -16.00
C VAL A 189 -9.12 17.01 -14.97
N ALA A 190 -9.50 16.04 -14.12
CA ALA A 190 -10.47 16.25 -13.04
C ALA A 190 -9.89 16.94 -11.78
N GLY A 191 -8.60 17.31 -11.77
CA GLY A 191 -7.98 18.10 -10.71
C GLY A 191 -7.09 17.31 -9.74
N ALA A 192 -6.71 16.07 -10.04
CA ALA A 192 -5.70 15.38 -9.25
C ALA A 192 -4.32 16.04 -9.35
N TYR A 193 -3.58 16.08 -8.25
CA TYR A 193 -2.17 16.46 -8.26
C TYR A 193 -1.32 15.49 -9.09
N GLY A 194 -1.67 14.20 -9.06
CA GLY A 194 -1.05 13.13 -9.83
C GLY A 194 -1.71 11.80 -9.54
N ALA A 195 -1.39 10.79 -10.35
CA ALA A 195 -1.91 9.43 -10.18
C ALA A 195 -0.81 8.40 -10.42
N THR A 196 -0.97 7.22 -9.81
CA THR A 196 -0.03 6.11 -9.95
C THR A 196 -0.73 4.77 -9.75
N ILE A 197 0.03 3.68 -9.90
CA ILE A 197 -0.43 2.33 -9.58
C ILE A 197 -0.29 2.08 -8.09
N SER A 198 -1.34 1.57 -7.44
CA SER A 198 -1.27 1.15 -6.05
C SER A 198 -0.57 -0.20 -5.93
N GLY A 199 0.59 -0.23 -5.28
CA GLY A 199 1.36 -1.45 -5.07
C GLY A 199 1.70 -2.17 -6.38
N SER A 200 1.29 -3.44 -6.50
CA SER A 200 1.47 -4.23 -7.73
C SER A 200 0.39 -3.99 -8.79
N GLY A 201 -0.67 -3.24 -8.46
CA GLY A 201 -1.87 -3.09 -9.28
C GLY A 201 -2.85 -4.25 -9.01
N SER A 202 -3.96 -4.27 -9.68
CA SER A 202 -4.48 -3.42 -10.78
C SER A 202 -5.09 -2.08 -10.32
N THR A 203 -5.19 -1.82 -9.05
CA THR A 203 -5.75 -0.58 -8.49
C THR A 203 -4.92 0.62 -8.92
N LEU A 204 -5.60 1.70 -9.32
CA LEU A 204 -5.00 2.99 -9.59
C LEU A 204 -5.44 3.99 -8.51
N ILE A 205 -4.50 4.84 -8.09
CA ILE A 205 -4.70 5.82 -7.02
C ILE A 205 -4.29 7.20 -7.50
N ALA A 206 -5.14 8.18 -7.25
CA ALA A 206 -4.86 9.59 -7.50
C ALA A 206 -4.79 10.36 -6.18
N TYR A 207 -3.86 11.27 -6.11
CA TYR A 207 -3.63 12.18 -5.00
C TYR A 207 -4.32 13.51 -5.31
N VAL A 208 -5.19 13.96 -4.42
CA VAL A 208 -6.12 15.06 -4.72
C VAL A 208 -6.52 15.78 -3.42
N ASP A 209 -7.02 16.99 -3.52
CA ASP A 209 -7.64 17.67 -2.38
C ASP A 209 -9.06 17.14 -2.09
N LYS A 210 -9.56 17.49 -0.91
CA LYS A 210 -10.89 17.08 -0.46
C LYS A 210 -12.02 17.53 -1.38
N ALA A 211 -11.89 18.70 -1.99
CA ALA A 211 -12.98 19.28 -2.80
C ALA A 211 -13.20 18.51 -4.11
N HIS A 212 -12.13 17.96 -4.68
CA HIS A 212 -12.14 17.32 -6.00
C HIS A 212 -12.14 15.77 -5.93
N VAL A 213 -11.98 15.15 -4.75
CA VAL A 213 -11.82 13.69 -4.63
C VAL A 213 -12.96 12.89 -5.27
N GLN A 214 -14.20 13.36 -5.15
CA GLN A 214 -15.38 12.71 -5.74
C GLN A 214 -15.38 12.79 -7.27
N GLU A 215 -15.02 13.94 -7.81
CA GLU A 215 -14.97 14.19 -9.25
C GLU A 215 -13.86 13.36 -9.89
N VAL A 216 -12.67 13.37 -9.28
CA VAL A 216 -11.52 12.57 -9.73
C VAL A 216 -11.85 11.08 -9.71
N ALA A 217 -12.42 10.55 -8.61
CA ALA A 217 -12.79 9.14 -8.53
C ALA A 217 -13.79 8.73 -9.61
N LYS A 218 -14.80 9.58 -9.88
CA LYS A 218 -15.79 9.35 -10.95
C LYS A 218 -15.15 9.39 -12.34
N ALA A 219 -14.26 10.35 -12.58
CA ALA A 219 -13.56 10.48 -13.86
C ALA A 219 -12.70 9.24 -14.14
N MET A 220 -11.94 8.77 -13.15
CA MET A 220 -11.15 7.54 -13.27
C MET A 220 -12.03 6.32 -13.54
N GLY A 221 -13.12 6.14 -12.79
CA GLY A 221 -14.05 5.02 -12.96
C GLY A 221 -14.77 5.03 -14.30
N ALA A 222 -15.11 6.22 -14.83
CA ALA A 222 -15.79 6.38 -16.10
C ALA A 222 -14.98 5.86 -17.28
N VAL A 223 -13.65 5.96 -17.25
CA VAL A 223 -12.78 5.40 -18.29
C VAL A 223 -12.97 3.89 -18.38
N PHE A 224 -12.93 3.17 -17.27
CA PHE A 224 -13.15 1.72 -17.25
C PHE A 224 -14.57 1.35 -17.69
N THR A 225 -15.56 2.07 -17.18
CA THR A 225 -16.98 1.82 -17.55
C THR A 225 -17.23 2.03 -19.04
N ALA A 226 -16.63 3.06 -19.65
CA ALA A 226 -16.74 3.32 -21.09
C ALA A 226 -16.09 2.22 -21.95
N ASN A 227 -15.18 1.44 -21.38
CA ASN A 227 -14.51 0.32 -22.02
C ASN A 227 -15.02 -1.05 -21.51
N GLU A 228 -16.22 -1.10 -20.96
CA GLU A 228 -16.91 -2.31 -20.50
C GLU A 228 -16.13 -3.08 -19.40
N ILE A 229 -15.27 -2.39 -18.63
CA ILE A 229 -14.55 -2.96 -17.51
C ILE A 229 -15.28 -2.57 -16.21
N GLU A 230 -15.76 -3.58 -15.49
CA GLU A 230 -16.34 -3.37 -14.17
C GLU A 230 -15.29 -2.81 -13.22
N ASN A 231 -15.71 -1.85 -12.38
CA ASN A 231 -14.79 -1.23 -11.43
C ASN A 231 -15.54 -0.72 -10.18
N LYS A 232 -14.78 -0.52 -9.10
CA LYS A 232 -15.26 0.14 -7.89
C LYS A 232 -14.42 1.37 -7.63
N ILE A 233 -15.05 2.46 -7.22
CA ILE A 233 -14.37 3.70 -6.86
C ILE A 233 -14.48 3.93 -5.35
N TYR A 234 -13.42 4.51 -4.77
CA TYR A 234 -13.37 4.89 -3.36
C TYR A 234 -12.78 6.29 -3.23
N CYS A 235 -13.33 7.05 -2.27
CA CYS A 235 -12.75 8.31 -1.83
C CYS A 235 -12.24 8.10 -0.41
N LEU A 236 -10.94 8.17 -0.21
CA LEU A 236 -10.29 7.77 1.02
C LEU A 236 -9.50 8.93 1.64
N GLU A 237 -9.38 8.87 2.96
CA GLU A 237 -8.44 9.67 3.76
C GLU A 237 -7.31 8.76 4.24
N ALA A 238 -6.20 9.35 4.67
CA ALA A 238 -5.13 8.60 5.28
C ALA A 238 -5.54 8.13 6.68
N ASP A 239 -5.32 6.86 6.99
CA ASP A 239 -5.34 6.39 8.37
C ASP A 239 -4.09 6.91 9.11
N THR A 240 -4.29 7.59 10.22
CA THR A 240 -3.22 8.20 11.01
C THR A 240 -2.83 7.41 12.26
N THR A 241 -3.51 6.31 12.54
CA THR A 241 -3.36 5.53 13.78
C THR A 241 -2.73 4.16 13.57
N GLY A 242 -2.95 3.55 12.41
CA GLY A 242 -2.59 2.17 12.13
C GLY A 242 -3.50 1.17 12.85
N ALA A 243 -3.10 -0.08 12.84
CA ALA A 243 -3.89 -1.16 13.40
C ALA A 243 -4.00 -1.08 14.93
N LEU A 244 -5.21 -1.31 15.44
CA LEU A 244 -5.57 -1.23 16.85
C LEU A 244 -6.19 -2.55 17.34
N ILE A 245 -5.98 -2.84 18.63
CA ILE A 245 -6.80 -3.78 19.41
C ILE A 245 -7.87 -2.95 20.10
N ILE A 246 -9.13 -3.34 19.96
CA ILE A 246 -10.29 -2.71 20.57
C ILE A 246 -10.99 -3.67 21.52
#